data_a0497c454fa39ccd3f76db4e08800545
#
_entry.id   a0497c454fa39ccd3f76db4e08800545
#
_cell.length_a   1.000
_cell.length_b   1.000
_cell.length_c   1.000
_cell.angle_alpha   90.00
_cell.angle_beta   90.00
_cell.angle_gamma   90.00
#
_symmetry.space_group_name_H-M   'P 1'
#
loop_
_entity.id
_entity.type
_entity.pdbx_description
1 polymer ?
#
loop_
_entity_poly.entity_id
_entity_poly.type
_entity_poly.pdbx_seq_one_letter_code
_entity_poly.pdbx_strand_id
1 'polypeptide(L)'
;ELHYTEWGAGNRETVVMWHGLARTGRDFDDIAEALSDRYRVLCPDTIGRGLSQWSSAPEAEYSVSFYTRLAEAFVDALGVGAMRWLGTSMGAMIGTGVFVSTGIAAGRITHLVLNDMGPKIGDAALARIRAYAGSPAQFDRVSELEAYFRTIYKPYGHLTDAQWRRLTETSVRRLPDGKVTPHYDPKIVMMFDHEVELVQWDFWDALECKALCLRGAESDLLLPETAAEMERRGPRARVVTFPGIGHAPALNVPEQIGLVAEFFAN
;
A
#
# COMPACT_ATOMS: atom_id res chain seq x y z
N GLU A 1 5.42 -9.10 -16.00
CA GLU A 1 6.46 -9.29 -14.97
C GLU A 1 6.21 -8.37 -13.79
N LEU A 2 6.45 -8.89 -12.55
CA LEU A 2 6.46 -8.09 -11.32
C LEU A 2 7.90 -7.97 -10.82
N HIS A 3 8.28 -6.76 -10.49
CA HIS A 3 9.45 -6.46 -9.67
C HIS A 3 9.07 -6.49 -8.19
N TYR A 4 9.97 -6.93 -7.33
CA TYR A 4 9.83 -6.84 -5.88
C TYR A 4 11.21 -6.70 -5.22
N THR A 5 11.22 -6.14 -4.02
CA THR A 5 12.36 -6.19 -3.12
C THR A 5 12.11 -7.22 -2.02
N GLU A 6 13.17 -7.91 -1.62
CA GLU A 6 13.13 -8.94 -0.59
C GLU A 6 14.16 -8.65 0.49
N TRP A 7 13.73 -8.73 1.75
CA TRP A 7 14.55 -8.56 2.94
C TRP A 7 14.47 -9.81 3.79
N GLY A 8 15.56 -10.20 4.46
CA GLY A 8 15.54 -11.36 5.36
C GLY A 8 15.22 -12.68 4.68
N ALA A 9 15.72 -12.92 3.47
CA ALA A 9 15.41 -14.10 2.61
C ALA A 9 15.60 -15.47 3.28
N GLY A 10 16.43 -15.56 4.34
CA GLY A 10 16.66 -16.80 5.09
C GLY A 10 15.56 -17.15 6.11
N ASN A 11 14.63 -16.25 6.38
CA ASN A 11 13.60 -16.46 7.38
C ASN A 11 12.41 -17.28 6.83
N ARG A 12 11.78 -18.05 7.74
CA ARG A 12 10.65 -18.94 7.38
C ARG A 12 9.30 -18.23 7.38
N GLU A 13 9.12 -17.27 8.28
CA GLU A 13 7.87 -16.53 8.42
C GLU A 13 7.87 -15.35 7.44
N THR A 14 6.82 -15.23 6.64
CA THR A 14 6.74 -14.23 5.58
C THR A 14 5.81 -13.07 5.95
N VAL A 15 6.26 -11.86 5.65
CA VAL A 15 5.45 -10.63 5.60
C VAL A 15 5.41 -10.13 4.17
N VAL A 16 4.20 -9.88 3.65
CA VAL A 16 3.99 -9.20 2.37
C VAL A 16 3.61 -7.76 2.65
N MET A 17 4.31 -6.80 2.06
CA MET A 17 4.03 -5.38 2.20
C MET A 17 3.64 -4.78 0.86
N TRP A 18 2.39 -4.32 0.74
CA TRP A 18 1.84 -3.85 -0.53
C TRP A 18 1.52 -2.36 -0.50
N HIS A 19 2.08 -1.61 -1.45
CA HIS A 19 2.05 -0.14 -1.50
C HIS A 19 0.70 0.45 -1.95
N GLY A 20 0.57 1.77 -1.80
CA GLY A 20 -0.57 2.57 -2.27
C GLY A 20 -0.59 2.80 -3.77
N LEU A 21 -1.66 3.44 -4.28
CA LEU A 21 -1.99 3.57 -5.70
C LEU A 21 -0.82 3.98 -6.60
N ALA A 22 -0.19 5.12 -6.32
CA ALA A 22 0.85 5.73 -7.17
C ALA A 22 2.25 5.62 -6.53
N ARG A 23 2.49 4.55 -5.77
CA ARG A 23 3.72 4.32 -5.01
C ARG A 23 4.41 3.03 -5.44
N THR A 24 5.49 2.67 -4.77
CA THR A 24 6.29 1.47 -5.03
C THR A 24 6.55 0.69 -3.75
N GLY A 25 7.00 -0.55 -3.85
CA GLY A 25 7.40 -1.37 -2.71
C GLY A 25 8.51 -0.76 -1.85
N ARG A 26 9.27 0.20 -2.40
CA ARG A 26 10.36 0.89 -1.70
C ARG A 26 9.89 1.89 -0.63
N ASP A 27 8.59 2.15 -0.53
CA ASP A 27 8.01 2.91 0.59
C ASP A 27 8.19 2.19 1.94
N PHE A 28 8.40 0.89 1.90
CA PHE A 28 8.52 0.05 3.09
C PHE A 28 9.97 -0.19 3.55
N ASP A 29 10.97 0.43 2.93
CA ASP A 29 12.38 0.14 3.22
C ASP A 29 12.72 0.19 4.72
N ASP A 30 12.27 1.23 5.44
CA ASP A 30 12.58 1.40 6.88
C ASP A 30 11.97 0.29 7.73
N ILE A 31 10.69 -0.03 7.52
CA ILE A 31 10.02 -1.08 8.29
C ILE A 31 10.43 -2.49 7.81
N ALA A 32 10.71 -2.68 6.54
CA ALA A 32 11.18 -3.95 6.00
C ALA A 32 12.55 -4.32 6.56
N GLU A 33 13.48 -3.35 6.61
CA GLU A 33 14.77 -3.52 7.26
C GLU A 33 14.61 -3.91 8.73
N ALA A 34 13.79 -3.17 9.48
CA ALA A 34 13.56 -3.43 10.90
C ALA A 34 12.93 -4.80 11.19
N LEU A 35 12.16 -5.37 10.27
CA LEU A 35 11.54 -6.68 10.42
C LEU A 35 12.38 -7.84 9.85
N SER A 36 13.44 -7.54 9.10
CA SER A 36 14.21 -8.52 8.33
C SER A 36 15.01 -9.51 9.18
N ASP A 37 15.29 -9.20 10.44
CA ASP A 37 15.94 -10.13 11.37
C ASP A 37 15.05 -11.35 11.70
N ARG A 38 13.73 -11.18 11.62
CA ARG A 38 12.74 -12.21 11.99
C ARG A 38 11.95 -12.74 10.81
N TYR A 39 11.65 -11.90 9.85
CA TYR A 39 10.72 -12.20 8.75
C TYR A 39 11.41 -12.12 7.39
N ARG A 40 10.96 -12.97 6.47
CA ARG A 40 11.14 -12.78 5.05
C ARG A 40 10.13 -11.71 4.60
N VAL A 41 10.58 -10.52 4.25
CA VAL A 41 9.72 -9.42 3.86
C VAL A 41 9.73 -9.24 2.35
N LEU A 42 8.55 -9.28 1.73
CA LEU A 42 8.36 -9.16 0.29
C LEU A 42 7.60 -7.87 -0.02
N CYS A 43 8.22 -6.97 -0.77
CA CYS A 43 7.65 -5.67 -1.13
C CYS A 43 7.55 -5.56 -2.65
N PRO A 44 6.46 -6.04 -3.29
CA PRO A 44 6.29 -5.94 -4.74
C PRO A 44 5.92 -4.54 -5.19
N ASP A 45 6.28 -4.23 -6.45
CA ASP A 45 5.69 -3.14 -7.22
C ASP A 45 4.47 -3.67 -7.98
N THR A 46 3.30 -3.09 -7.81
CA THR A 46 2.11 -3.47 -8.60
C THR A 46 2.36 -3.16 -10.07
N ILE A 47 1.76 -3.92 -11.00
CA ILE A 47 1.85 -3.60 -12.44
C ILE A 47 1.50 -2.14 -12.70
N GLY A 48 2.23 -1.51 -13.62
CA GLY A 48 2.11 -0.09 -13.91
C GLY A 48 2.79 0.85 -12.91
N ARG A 49 3.55 0.33 -11.92
CA ARG A 49 4.29 1.11 -10.93
C ARG A 49 5.72 0.61 -10.79
N GLY A 50 6.59 1.51 -10.37
CA GLY A 50 7.98 1.18 -10.11
C GLY A 50 8.65 0.46 -11.28
N LEU A 51 9.35 -0.62 -10.99
CA LEU A 51 10.07 -1.41 -11.97
C LEU A 51 9.25 -2.59 -12.54
N SER A 52 7.99 -2.72 -12.14
CA SER A 52 7.07 -3.70 -12.72
C SER A 52 6.61 -3.29 -14.12
N GLN A 53 6.24 -4.28 -14.93
CA GLN A 53 5.73 -4.08 -16.28
C GLN A 53 4.45 -3.21 -16.26
N TRP A 54 4.30 -2.36 -17.26
CA TRP A 54 3.03 -1.66 -17.50
C TRP A 54 2.06 -2.58 -18.24
N SER A 55 0.76 -2.40 -17.97
CA SER A 55 -0.28 -3.20 -18.61
C SER A 55 -0.42 -2.89 -20.10
N SER A 56 -0.59 -3.92 -20.92
CA SER A 56 -1.02 -3.80 -22.31
C SER A 56 -2.55 -3.71 -22.45
N ALA A 57 -3.31 -4.03 -21.39
CA ALA A 57 -4.76 -3.98 -21.32
C ALA A 57 -5.25 -3.27 -20.04
N PRO A 58 -4.92 -1.97 -19.86
CA PRO A 58 -5.13 -1.26 -18.61
C PRO A 58 -6.60 -1.22 -18.14
N GLU A 59 -7.55 -1.19 -19.06
CA GLU A 59 -9.00 -1.20 -18.75
C GLU A 59 -9.43 -2.51 -18.05
N ALA A 60 -8.77 -3.63 -18.33
CA ALA A 60 -9.07 -4.92 -17.73
C ALA A 60 -8.17 -5.24 -16.53
N GLU A 61 -6.94 -4.70 -16.51
CA GLU A 61 -5.90 -5.10 -15.57
C GLU A 61 -5.65 -4.07 -14.46
N TYR A 62 -6.12 -2.83 -14.58
CA TYR A 62 -6.04 -1.85 -13.51
C TYR A 62 -7.31 -1.83 -12.69
N SER A 63 -7.54 -2.90 -11.92
CA SER A 63 -8.66 -3.03 -10.98
C SER A 63 -8.22 -3.75 -9.70
N VAL A 64 -8.91 -3.53 -8.59
CA VAL A 64 -8.60 -4.20 -7.32
C VAL A 64 -8.73 -5.71 -7.47
N SER A 65 -9.74 -6.20 -8.18
CA SER A 65 -9.95 -7.63 -8.40
C SER A 65 -8.81 -8.26 -9.21
N PHE A 66 -8.28 -7.56 -10.21
CA PHE A 66 -7.11 -8.04 -10.94
C PHE A 66 -5.85 -8.03 -10.06
N TYR A 67 -5.63 -6.96 -9.28
CA TYR A 67 -4.48 -6.87 -8.37
C TYR A 67 -4.54 -7.95 -7.28
N THR A 68 -5.74 -8.33 -6.82
CA THR A 68 -5.93 -9.44 -5.89
C THR A 68 -5.44 -10.75 -6.50
N ARG A 69 -5.89 -11.10 -7.71
CA ARG A 69 -5.41 -12.31 -8.43
C ARG A 69 -3.91 -12.28 -8.71
N LEU A 70 -3.37 -11.10 -9.04
CA LEU A 70 -1.94 -10.90 -9.26
C LEU A 70 -1.14 -11.15 -7.98
N ALA A 71 -1.65 -10.66 -6.83
CA ALA A 71 -1.04 -10.87 -5.53
C ALA A 71 -1.07 -12.35 -5.13
N GLU A 72 -2.17 -13.05 -5.38
CA GLU A 72 -2.27 -14.50 -5.16
C GLU A 72 -1.26 -15.27 -6.00
N ALA A 73 -1.16 -14.96 -7.28
CA ALA A 73 -0.17 -15.59 -8.18
C ALA A 73 1.28 -15.29 -7.74
N PHE A 74 1.54 -14.08 -7.27
CA PHE A 74 2.85 -13.66 -6.76
C PHE A 74 3.26 -14.48 -5.53
N VAL A 75 2.41 -14.56 -4.51
CA VAL A 75 2.74 -15.30 -3.28
C VAL A 75 2.83 -16.80 -3.52
N ASP A 76 2.05 -17.34 -4.42
CA ASP A 76 2.10 -18.75 -4.80
C ASP A 76 3.38 -19.09 -5.57
N ALA A 77 3.77 -18.27 -6.54
CA ALA A 77 5.00 -18.44 -7.31
C ALA A 77 6.26 -18.41 -6.42
N LEU A 78 6.20 -17.69 -5.28
CA LEU A 78 7.29 -17.61 -4.30
C LEU A 78 7.19 -18.67 -3.19
N GLY A 79 6.23 -19.59 -3.28
CA GLY A 79 6.02 -20.68 -2.31
C GLY A 79 5.58 -20.18 -0.93
N VAL A 80 4.92 -19.01 -0.85
CA VAL A 80 4.46 -18.43 0.42
C VAL A 80 3.21 -19.17 0.90
N GLY A 81 3.32 -19.81 2.06
CA GLY A 81 2.20 -20.45 2.76
C GLY A 81 1.43 -19.41 3.61
N ALA A 82 1.34 -19.68 4.92
CA ALA A 82 0.79 -18.69 5.85
C ALA A 82 1.66 -17.43 5.88
N MET A 83 1.03 -16.26 5.89
CA MET A 83 1.73 -14.99 5.80
C MET A 83 1.07 -13.91 6.67
N ARG A 84 1.83 -12.89 6.98
CA ARG A 84 1.36 -11.60 7.48
C ARG A 84 1.27 -10.63 6.32
N TRP A 85 0.33 -9.72 6.38
CA TRP A 85 0.12 -8.72 5.35
C TRP A 85 0.10 -7.31 5.94
N LEU A 86 0.85 -6.40 5.33
CA LEU A 86 0.76 -4.97 5.58
C LEU A 86 0.43 -4.28 4.26
N GLY A 87 -0.72 -3.62 4.20
CA GLY A 87 -1.12 -2.87 3.01
C GLY A 87 -1.32 -1.39 3.32
N THR A 88 -0.70 -0.53 2.52
CA THR A 88 -0.99 0.91 2.56
C THR A 88 -2.05 1.23 1.52
N SER A 89 -3.17 1.87 1.95
CA SER A 89 -4.19 2.33 1.02
C SER A 89 -4.66 1.19 0.09
N MET A 90 -4.49 1.30 -1.23
CA MET A 90 -4.78 0.23 -2.20
C MET A 90 -4.21 -1.13 -1.77
N GLY A 91 -3.02 -1.17 -1.20
CA GLY A 91 -2.39 -2.42 -0.74
C GLY A 91 -3.18 -3.12 0.39
N ALA A 92 -3.92 -2.36 1.21
CA ALA A 92 -4.82 -2.92 2.21
C ALA A 92 -6.09 -3.51 1.57
N MET A 93 -6.64 -2.86 0.54
CA MET A 93 -7.76 -3.41 -0.24
C MET A 93 -7.37 -4.74 -0.91
N ILE A 94 -6.18 -4.79 -1.50
CA ILE A 94 -5.64 -6.03 -2.11
C ILE A 94 -5.51 -7.14 -1.06
N GLY A 95 -4.93 -6.85 0.12
CA GLY A 95 -4.80 -7.83 1.20
C GLY A 95 -6.14 -8.35 1.71
N THR A 96 -7.13 -7.47 1.88
CA THR A 96 -8.50 -7.85 2.20
C THR A 96 -9.08 -8.76 1.11
N GLY A 97 -8.91 -8.39 -0.15
CA GLY A 97 -9.34 -9.19 -1.29
C GLY A 97 -8.71 -10.58 -1.33
N VAL A 98 -7.39 -10.68 -1.11
CA VAL A 98 -6.67 -11.98 -1.04
C VAL A 98 -7.21 -12.86 0.08
N PHE A 99 -7.52 -12.30 1.26
CA PHE A 99 -8.06 -13.08 2.37
C PHE A 99 -9.43 -13.69 2.03
N VAL A 100 -10.35 -12.89 1.48
CA VAL A 100 -11.74 -13.32 1.23
C VAL A 100 -11.94 -14.00 -0.12
N SER A 101 -10.90 -14.06 -0.96
CA SER A 101 -10.98 -14.70 -2.27
C SER A 101 -11.27 -16.20 -2.13
N THR A 102 -11.66 -16.82 -3.21
CA THR A 102 -11.71 -18.28 -3.36
C THR A 102 -10.51 -18.80 -4.16
N GLY A 103 -9.50 -17.96 -4.33
CA GLY A 103 -8.32 -18.26 -5.12
C GLY A 103 -7.27 -19.05 -4.35
N ILE A 104 -6.09 -19.14 -4.95
CA ILE A 104 -5.01 -20.04 -4.50
C ILE A 104 -4.36 -19.59 -3.16
N ALA A 105 -4.50 -18.33 -2.79
CA ALA A 105 -3.97 -17.79 -1.53
C ALA A 105 -5.06 -17.50 -0.47
N ALA A 106 -6.30 -17.90 -0.72
CA ALA A 106 -7.42 -17.70 0.20
C ALA A 106 -7.08 -18.19 1.61
N GLY A 107 -7.38 -17.37 2.63
CA GLY A 107 -7.18 -17.72 4.04
C GLY A 107 -5.72 -17.86 4.49
N ARG A 108 -4.72 -17.56 3.65
CA ARG A 108 -3.29 -17.64 4.05
C ARG A 108 -2.84 -16.46 4.92
N ILE A 109 -3.58 -15.34 4.94
CA ILE A 109 -3.24 -14.16 5.76
C ILE A 109 -3.66 -14.43 7.21
N THR A 110 -2.71 -14.43 8.12
CA THR A 110 -2.94 -14.65 9.57
C THR A 110 -3.09 -13.35 10.33
N HIS A 111 -2.37 -12.31 9.90
CA HIS A 111 -2.38 -10.97 10.47
C HIS A 111 -2.45 -9.95 9.34
N LEU A 112 -3.40 -9.04 9.41
CA LEU A 112 -3.63 -7.99 8.42
C LEU A 112 -3.42 -6.61 9.07
N VAL A 113 -2.46 -5.86 8.58
CA VAL A 113 -2.26 -4.45 8.91
C VAL A 113 -2.79 -3.59 7.77
N LEU A 114 -3.79 -2.76 8.08
CA LEU A 114 -4.34 -1.76 7.15
C LEU A 114 -3.74 -0.40 7.50
N ASN A 115 -2.86 0.10 6.65
CA ASN A 115 -2.27 1.42 6.83
C ASN A 115 -3.12 2.47 6.12
N ASP A 116 -3.94 3.14 6.91
CA ASP A 116 -4.86 4.24 6.58
C ASP A 116 -5.85 3.89 5.45
N MET A 117 -6.47 2.72 5.58
CA MET A 117 -7.52 2.24 4.69
C MET A 117 -8.57 1.47 5.48
N GLY A 118 -9.82 1.62 5.06
CA GLY A 118 -10.95 0.88 5.58
C GLY A 118 -11.90 0.39 4.48
N PRO A 119 -12.97 -0.29 4.84
CA PRO A 119 -13.96 -0.82 3.90
C PRO A 119 -14.75 0.25 3.13
N LYS A 120 -14.63 1.51 3.52
CA LYS A 120 -15.26 2.65 2.84
C LYS A 120 -14.29 3.82 2.77
N ILE A 121 -14.14 4.38 1.59
CA ILE A 121 -13.29 5.55 1.31
C ILE A 121 -14.14 6.82 1.41
N GLY A 122 -13.56 7.91 1.93
CA GLY A 122 -14.18 9.23 1.92
C GLY A 122 -14.34 9.78 0.48
N ASP A 123 -15.53 10.27 0.12
CA ASP A 123 -15.84 10.74 -1.24
C ASP A 123 -14.91 11.86 -1.70
N ALA A 124 -14.58 12.80 -0.79
CA ALA A 124 -13.67 13.91 -1.08
C ALA A 124 -12.25 13.43 -1.41
N ALA A 125 -11.74 12.44 -0.68
CA ALA A 125 -10.44 11.83 -0.96
C ALA A 125 -10.42 11.14 -2.31
N LEU A 126 -11.47 10.39 -2.65
CA LEU A 126 -11.61 9.72 -3.93
C LEU A 126 -11.58 10.71 -5.09
N ALA A 127 -12.35 11.82 -5.01
CA ALA A 127 -12.36 12.86 -6.02
C ALA A 127 -10.97 13.51 -6.19
N ARG A 128 -10.28 13.79 -5.08
CA ARG A 128 -8.92 14.36 -5.08
C ARG A 128 -7.91 13.41 -5.73
N ILE A 129 -7.95 12.13 -5.41
CA ILE A 129 -7.04 11.13 -5.96
C ILE A 129 -7.25 10.98 -7.48
N ARG A 130 -8.48 10.89 -7.94
CA ARG A 130 -8.81 10.86 -9.38
C ARG A 130 -8.22 12.05 -10.13
N ALA A 131 -8.27 13.23 -9.53
CA ALA A 131 -7.82 14.47 -10.18
C ALA A 131 -6.30 14.50 -10.46
N TYR A 132 -5.46 13.94 -9.58
CA TYR A 132 -4.01 13.99 -9.78
C TYR A 132 -3.40 12.72 -10.38
N ALA A 133 -3.99 11.55 -10.13
CA ALA A 133 -3.38 10.28 -10.51
C ALA A 133 -3.29 10.07 -12.04
N GLY A 134 -4.25 10.61 -12.80
CA GLY A 134 -4.28 10.47 -14.26
C GLY A 134 -3.34 11.43 -15.02
N SER A 135 -2.70 12.38 -14.35
CA SER A 135 -1.85 13.40 -14.98
C SER A 135 -0.61 13.67 -14.14
N PRO A 136 0.35 12.73 -14.10
CA PRO A 136 1.57 12.92 -13.32
C PRO A 136 2.37 14.14 -13.82
N ALA A 137 2.82 14.96 -12.86
CA ALA A 137 3.61 16.14 -13.16
C ALA A 137 4.98 15.78 -13.76
N GLN A 138 5.51 16.65 -14.61
CA GLN A 138 6.82 16.49 -15.25
C GLN A 138 7.75 17.64 -14.87
N PHE A 139 9.04 17.34 -14.70
CA PHE A 139 10.05 18.28 -14.24
C PHE A 139 11.34 18.14 -15.06
N ASP A 140 12.12 19.20 -15.11
CA ASP A 140 13.42 19.14 -15.78
C ASP A 140 14.50 18.46 -14.93
N ARG A 141 14.32 18.47 -13.60
CA ARG A 141 15.32 17.94 -12.64
C ARG A 141 14.68 17.06 -11.57
N VAL A 142 15.45 16.09 -11.10
CA VAL A 142 15.03 15.23 -9.96
C VAL A 142 14.80 16.04 -8.68
N SER A 143 15.57 17.13 -8.46
CA SER A 143 15.38 18.01 -7.31
C SER A 143 14.04 18.76 -7.31
N GLU A 144 13.48 19.04 -8.48
CA GLU A 144 12.15 19.66 -8.61
C GLU A 144 11.06 18.64 -8.32
N LEU A 145 11.25 17.39 -8.75
CA LEU A 145 10.36 16.27 -8.39
C LEU A 145 10.41 16.02 -6.88
N GLU A 146 11.59 16.10 -6.23
CA GLU A 146 11.71 15.98 -4.78
C GLU A 146 10.93 17.09 -4.07
N ALA A 147 11.07 18.33 -4.49
CA ALA A 147 10.32 19.47 -3.92
C ALA A 147 8.80 19.28 -4.07
N TYR A 148 8.38 18.75 -5.20
CA TYR A 148 6.98 18.38 -5.45
C TYR A 148 6.53 17.27 -4.49
N PHE A 149 7.30 16.19 -4.34
CA PHE A 149 6.97 15.11 -3.40
C PHE A 149 6.91 15.58 -1.95
N ARG A 150 7.82 16.45 -1.52
CA ARG A 150 7.79 17.08 -0.19
C ARG A 150 6.50 17.87 0.06
N THR A 151 5.87 18.36 -1.01
CA THR A 151 4.60 19.08 -0.93
C THR A 151 3.42 18.12 -0.85
N ILE A 152 3.30 17.21 -1.82
CA ILE A 152 2.12 16.32 -1.92
C ILE A 152 2.08 15.21 -0.89
N TYR A 153 3.26 14.73 -0.44
CA TYR A 153 3.38 13.69 0.59
C TYR A 153 3.68 14.26 1.99
N LYS A 154 3.59 15.58 2.18
CA LYS A 154 3.65 16.19 3.52
C LYS A 154 2.74 15.50 4.54
N PRO A 155 1.53 15.04 4.18
CA PRO A 155 0.65 14.31 5.10
C PRO A 155 1.19 12.98 5.63
N TYR A 156 2.25 12.42 5.06
CA TYR A 156 2.87 11.16 5.55
C TYR A 156 3.51 11.29 6.94
N GLY A 157 3.67 12.52 7.42
CA GLY A 157 4.35 12.83 8.68
C GLY A 157 5.80 13.26 8.48
N HIS A 158 6.64 12.99 9.46
CA HIS A 158 8.03 13.43 9.42
C HIS A 158 8.90 12.45 8.60
N LEU A 159 9.55 12.98 7.57
CA LEU A 159 10.61 12.31 6.82
C LEU A 159 11.88 13.16 6.91
N THR A 160 13.02 12.52 7.14
CA THR A 160 14.35 13.16 7.07
C THR A 160 14.71 13.48 5.61
N ASP A 161 15.70 14.34 5.39
CA ASP A 161 16.20 14.66 4.05
C ASP A 161 16.70 13.42 3.30
N ALA A 162 17.31 12.47 4.02
CA ALA A 162 17.74 11.19 3.44
C ALA A 162 16.55 10.34 2.98
N GLN A 163 15.47 10.29 3.77
CA GLN A 163 14.24 9.58 3.40
C GLN A 163 13.52 10.24 2.23
N TRP A 164 13.46 11.57 2.17
CA TRP A 164 12.91 12.29 1.01
C TRP A 164 13.68 12.01 -0.27
N ARG A 165 15.02 12.01 -0.18
CA ARG A 165 15.88 11.69 -1.32
C ARG A 165 15.64 10.25 -1.78
N ARG A 166 15.66 9.27 -0.87
CA ARG A 166 15.41 7.86 -1.19
C ARG A 166 14.02 7.68 -1.83
N LEU A 167 12.97 8.26 -1.24
CA LEU A 167 11.62 8.22 -1.78
C LEU A 167 11.58 8.75 -3.22
N THR A 168 12.30 9.84 -3.51
CA THR A 168 12.36 10.42 -4.84
C THR A 168 13.11 9.52 -5.81
N GLU A 169 14.30 9.05 -5.43
CA GLU A 169 15.15 8.19 -6.26
C GLU A 169 14.47 6.87 -6.64
N THR A 170 13.69 6.30 -5.72
CA THR A 170 12.95 5.05 -5.94
C THR A 170 11.60 5.24 -6.65
N SER A 171 11.17 6.47 -6.86
CA SER A 171 9.88 6.82 -7.47
C SER A 171 10.02 7.69 -8.72
N VAL A 172 11.24 7.89 -9.24
CA VAL A 172 11.48 8.70 -10.42
C VAL A 172 11.56 7.85 -11.69
N ARG A 173 10.90 8.32 -12.74
CA ARG A 173 11.07 7.82 -14.12
C ARG A 173 11.63 8.93 -14.99
N ARG A 174 12.63 8.61 -15.82
CA ARG A 174 13.14 9.51 -16.85
C ARG A 174 12.40 9.29 -18.16
N LEU A 175 11.95 10.38 -18.76
CA LEU A 175 11.25 10.38 -20.04
C LEU A 175 12.24 10.49 -21.21
N PRO A 176 11.83 10.15 -22.47
CA PRO A 176 12.70 10.23 -23.64
C PRO A 176 13.24 11.64 -23.95
N ASP A 177 12.52 12.69 -23.56
CA ASP A 177 12.93 14.09 -23.69
C ASP A 177 13.88 14.57 -22.59
N GLY A 178 14.27 13.67 -21.67
CA GLY A 178 15.17 13.93 -20.56
C GLY A 178 14.49 14.42 -19.28
N LYS A 179 13.19 14.78 -19.33
CA LYS A 179 12.42 15.13 -18.14
C LYS A 179 12.22 13.97 -17.19
N VAL A 180 11.81 14.27 -15.98
CA VAL A 180 11.50 13.29 -14.95
C VAL A 180 10.05 13.42 -14.50
N THR A 181 9.47 12.29 -14.09
CA THR A 181 8.09 12.19 -13.65
C THR A 181 7.99 11.11 -12.56
N PRO A 182 6.93 11.06 -11.73
CA PRO A 182 6.65 9.91 -10.87
C PRO A 182 6.60 8.60 -11.67
N HIS A 183 7.12 7.52 -11.07
CA HIS A 183 7.30 6.23 -11.75
C HIS A 183 6.04 5.37 -11.69
N TYR A 184 4.99 5.81 -12.37
CA TYR A 184 3.78 5.00 -12.57
C TYR A 184 3.11 5.31 -13.93
N ASP A 185 2.30 4.38 -14.41
CA ASP A 185 1.45 4.55 -15.59
C ASP A 185 0.27 5.47 -15.26
N PRO A 186 0.06 6.60 -15.96
CA PRO A 186 -1.10 7.47 -15.74
C PRO A 186 -2.46 6.75 -15.83
N LYS A 187 -2.53 5.64 -16.56
CA LYS A 187 -3.75 4.85 -16.74
C LYS A 187 -4.18 4.08 -15.49
N ILE A 188 -3.36 4.04 -14.42
CA ILE A 188 -3.77 3.42 -13.15
C ILE A 188 -5.05 4.02 -12.56
N VAL A 189 -5.40 5.25 -12.96
CA VAL A 189 -6.66 5.91 -12.58
C VAL A 189 -7.90 5.14 -13.03
N MET A 190 -7.80 4.29 -14.06
CA MET A 190 -8.88 3.41 -14.52
C MET A 190 -9.38 2.44 -13.45
N MET A 191 -8.59 2.19 -12.39
CA MET A 191 -9.06 1.43 -11.23
C MET A 191 -10.36 2.00 -10.65
N PHE A 192 -10.57 3.30 -10.75
CA PHE A 192 -11.77 3.97 -10.21
C PHE A 192 -13.01 3.84 -11.09
N ASP A 193 -12.91 3.28 -12.28
CA ASP A 193 -14.05 2.98 -13.13
C ASP A 193 -14.80 1.73 -12.65
N HIS A 194 -14.18 0.97 -11.73
CA HIS A 194 -14.74 -0.18 -11.03
C HIS A 194 -15.29 0.21 -9.65
N GLU A 195 -16.28 1.11 -9.59
CA GLU A 195 -16.77 1.72 -8.33
C GLU A 195 -17.24 0.72 -7.28
N VAL A 196 -17.77 -0.43 -7.69
CA VAL A 196 -18.26 -1.47 -6.77
C VAL A 196 -17.13 -2.02 -5.88
N GLU A 197 -15.89 -1.99 -6.36
CA GLU A 197 -14.74 -2.50 -5.61
C GLU A 197 -14.26 -1.54 -4.50
N LEU A 198 -14.75 -0.31 -4.45
CA LEU A 198 -14.33 0.70 -3.46
C LEU A 198 -15.11 0.66 -2.15
N VAL A 199 -16.16 -0.16 -2.08
CA VAL A 199 -16.96 -0.40 -0.86
C VAL A 199 -16.89 -1.88 -0.52
N GLN A 200 -16.18 -2.22 0.55
CA GLN A 200 -15.80 -3.60 0.89
C GLN A 200 -16.29 -4.03 2.28
N TRP A 201 -17.45 -3.56 2.74
CA TRP A 201 -17.95 -3.96 4.06
C TRP A 201 -18.24 -5.45 4.17
N ASP A 202 -18.74 -6.08 3.11
CA ASP A 202 -18.99 -7.54 3.10
C ASP A 202 -17.67 -8.32 3.19
N PHE A 203 -16.61 -7.81 2.55
CA PHE A 203 -15.27 -8.38 2.66
C PHE A 203 -14.70 -8.18 4.07
N TRP A 204 -14.91 -6.99 4.66
CA TRP A 204 -14.50 -6.72 6.03
C TRP A 204 -15.12 -7.68 7.03
N ASP A 205 -16.42 -7.92 6.92
CA ASP A 205 -17.17 -8.79 7.82
C ASP A 205 -16.77 -10.27 7.66
N ALA A 206 -16.26 -10.66 6.51
CA ALA A 206 -15.76 -12.01 6.24
C ALA A 206 -14.33 -12.26 6.74
N LEU A 207 -13.64 -11.24 7.25
CA LEU A 207 -12.27 -11.40 7.77
C LEU A 207 -12.30 -12.14 9.11
N GLU A 208 -11.56 -13.25 9.20
CA GLU A 208 -11.36 -14.04 10.43
C GLU A 208 -9.92 -13.93 10.98
N CYS A 209 -9.03 -13.22 10.28
CA CYS A 209 -7.66 -12.99 10.73
C CYS A 209 -7.57 -11.88 11.79
N LYS A 210 -6.44 -11.82 12.51
CA LYS A 210 -6.15 -10.66 13.36
C LYS A 210 -5.98 -9.41 12.50
N ALA A 211 -6.57 -8.29 12.91
CA ALA A 211 -6.50 -7.05 12.16
C ALA A 211 -6.05 -5.87 13.03
N LEU A 212 -5.12 -5.07 12.49
CA LEU A 212 -4.66 -3.80 13.03
C LEU A 212 -4.85 -2.72 11.98
N CYS A 213 -5.49 -1.62 12.35
CA CYS A 213 -5.62 -0.44 11.50
C CYS A 213 -4.77 0.71 12.05
N LEU A 214 -3.88 1.25 11.22
CA LEU A 214 -3.11 2.45 11.51
C LEU A 214 -3.79 3.60 10.79
N ARG A 215 -4.17 4.66 11.51
CA ARG A 215 -4.91 5.79 10.96
C ARG A 215 -4.16 7.09 11.18
N GLY A 216 -4.04 7.93 10.14
CA GLY A 216 -3.67 9.33 10.31
C GLY A 216 -4.85 10.14 10.88
N ALA A 217 -4.62 10.93 11.93
CA ALA A 217 -5.69 11.74 12.54
C ALA A 217 -6.30 12.75 11.56
N GLU A 218 -5.49 13.21 10.60
CA GLU A 218 -5.87 14.19 9.56
C GLU A 218 -6.22 13.51 8.22
N SER A 219 -6.39 12.19 8.21
CA SER A 219 -6.76 11.46 6.99
C SER A 219 -8.18 11.84 6.53
N ASP A 220 -8.27 12.22 5.26
CA ASP A 220 -9.52 12.43 4.54
C ASP A 220 -10.03 11.15 3.84
N LEU A 221 -9.23 10.07 3.87
CA LEU A 221 -9.53 8.82 3.21
C LEU A 221 -10.18 7.82 4.18
N LEU A 222 -9.56 7.53 5.31
CA LEU A 222 -10.15 6.73 6.39
C LEU A 222 -10.78 7.66 7.41
N LEU A 223 -12.09 7.84 7.33
CA LEU A 223 -12.83 8.74 8.21
C LEU A 223 -12.98 8.13 9.62
N PRO A 224 -13.08 8.98 10.68
CA PRO A 224 -13.19 8.51 12.06
C PRO A 224 -14.37 7.55 12.28
N GLU A 225 -15.51 7.82 11.66
CA GLU A 225 -16.71 6.98 11.76
C GLU A 225 -16.51 5.59 11.13
N THR A 226 -15.81 5.51 9.99
CA THR A 226 -15.44 4.24 9.37
C THR A 226 -14.50 3.44 10.27
N ALA A 227 -13.48 4.11 10.83
CA ALA A 227 -12.54 3.48 11.77
C ALA A 227 -13.25 2.94 13.01
N ALA A 228 -14.16 3.72 13.61
CA ALA A 228 -14.97 3.29 14.76
C ALA A 228 -15.89 2.10 14.43
N GLU A 229 -16.38 2.01 13.19
CA GLU A 229 -17.17 0.85 12.74
C GLU A 229 -16.30 -0.40 12.58
N MET A 230 -15.05 -0.25 12.10
CA MET A 230 -14.08 -1.35 11.97
C MET A 230 -13.74 -2.01 13.32
N GLU A 231 -13.81 -1.28 14.44
CA GLU A 231 -13.60 -1.82 15.79
C GLU A 231 -14.77 -2.67 16.29
N ARG A 232 -15.97 -2.51 15.69
CA ARG A 232 -17.19 -3.15 16.17
C ARG A 232 -17.63 -4.35 15.35
N ARG A 233 -17.21 -4.45 14.08
CA ARG A 233 -17.65 -5.52 13.18
C ARG A 233 -16.48 -6.21 12.48
N GLY A 234 -16.78 -7.34 11.84
CA GLY A 234 -15.78 -8.19 11.21
C GLY A 234 -14.70 -8.65 12.20
N PRO A 235 -13.42 -8.50 11.89
CA PRO A 235 -12.30 -8.93 12.75
C PRO A 235 -12.15 -8.06 14.00
N ARG A 236 -12.94 -7.01 14.18
CA ARG A 236 -12.84 -6.03 15.27
C ARG A 236 -11.43 -5.50 15.43
N ALA A 237 -10.92 -4.89 14.37
CA ALA A 237 -9.55 -4.41 14.32
C ALA A 237 -9.24 -3.45 15.46
N ARG A 238 -8.04 -3.60 16.04
CA ARG A 238 -7.48 -2.53 16.88
C ARG A 238 -7.15 -1.34 15.97
N VAL A 239 -7.71 -0.17 16.25
CA VAL A 239 -7.38 1.07 15.53
C VAL A 239 -6.42 1.91 16.36
N VAL A 240 -5.32 2.35 15.73
CA VAL A 240 -4.36 3.27 16.35
C VAL A 240 -4.26 4.52 15.47
N THR A 241 -4.57 5.68 16.07
CA THR A 241 -4.59 6.97 15.37
C THR A 241 -3.36 7.80 15.73
N PHE A 242 -2.65 8.29 14.72
CA PHE A 242 -1.44 9.12 14.87
C PHE A 242 -1.76 10.59 14.63
N PRO A 243 -1.54 11.47 15.62
CA PRO A 243 -1.77 12.91 15.47
C PRO A 243 -0.80 13.54 14.47
N GLY A 244 -1.25 14.59 13.76
CA GLY A 244 -0.43 15.34 12.79
C GLY A 244 -0.08 14.59 11.52
N ILE A 245 -0.72 13.44 11.27
CA ILE A 245 -0.52 12.60 10.09
C ILE A 245 -1.82 12.49 9.32
N GLY A 246 -1.74 12.65 8.01
CA GLY A 246 -2.84 12.41 7.08
C GLY A 246 -2.74 11.04 6.42
N HIS A 247 -3.10 10.96 5.12
CA HIS A 247 -3.02 9.73 4.34
C HIS A 247 -1.66 9.59 3.66
N ALA A 248 -0.82 8.65 4.10
CA ALA A 248 -0.92 7.67 5.18
C ALA A 248 0.34 7.72 6.07
N PRO A 249 0.33 7.15 7.31
CA PRO A 249 1.55 6.98 8.11
C PRO A 249 2.70 6.38 7.28
N ALA A 250 3.88 7.00 7.35
CA ALA A 250 5.03 6.61 6.53
C ALA A 250 5.73 5.31 6.98
N LEU A 251 5.41 4.79 8.16
CA LEU A 251 6.00 3.58 8.75
C LEU A 251 7.53 3.64 8.86
N ASN A 252 8.06 4.83 9.13
CA ASN A 252 9.49 5.15 9.12
C ASN A 252 10.03 5.58 10.49
N VAL A 253 9.19 5.57 11.51
CA VAL A 253 9.55 5.96 12.88
C VAL A 253 9.40 4.79 13.84
N PRO A 254 10.23 4.72 14.92
CA PRO A 254 10.25 3.59 15.84
C PRO A 254 8.89 3.25 16.45
N GLU A 255 8.04 4.25 16.73
CA GLU A 255 6.70 4.04 17.28
C GLU A 255 5.81 3.24 16.33
N GLN A 256 5.75 3.61 15.06
CA GLN A 256 4.93 2.94 14.04
C GLN A 256 5.49 1.55 13.73
N ILE A 257 6.79 1.43 13.56
CA ILE A 257 7.49 0.16 13.29
C ILE A 257 7.30 -0.81 14.46
N GLY A 258 7.53 -0.35 15.69
CA GLY A 258 7.39 -1.16 16.91
C GLY A 258 5.98 -1.71 17.09
N LEU A 259 4.95 -0.89 16.82
CA LEU A 259 3.56 -1.30 16.89
C LEU A 259 3.23 -2.45 15.91
N VAL A 260 3.72 -2.34 14.67
CA VAL A 260 3.52 -3.40 13.66
C VAL A 260 4.32 -4.65 14.02
N ALA A 261 5.56 -4.50 14.48
CA ALA A 261 6.40 -5.61 14.90
C ALA A 261 5.77 -6.39 16.08
N GLU A 262 5.25 -5.68 17.08
CA GLU A 262 4.52 -6.28 18.21
C GLU A 262 3.28 -7.02 17.73
N PHE A 263 2.49 -6.41 16.86
CA PHE A 263 1.28 -7.03 16.32
C PHE A 263 1.57 -8.31 15.54
N PHE A 264 2.61 -8.31 14.71
CA PHE A 264 3.01 -9.49 13.94
C PHE A 264 3.61 -10.62 14.80
N ALA A 265 4.09 -10.30 15.99
CA ALA A 265 4.70 -11.27 16.91
C ALA A 265 3.68 -12.07 17.74
N ASN A 266 2.45 -11.57 17.86
CA ASN A 266 1.36 -12.13 18.66
C ASN A 266 0.40 -13.01 17.83
#